data_b0327a96aa990cb9cdc32df0c05498f6
#
_entry.id   b0327a96aa990cb9cdc32df0c05498f6
#
_cell.length_a   1.000
_cell.length_b   1.000
_cell.length_c   1.000
_cell.angle_alpha   90.00
_cell.angle_beta   90.00
_cell.angle_gamma   90.00
#
_symmetry.space_group_name_H-M   'P 1'
#
loop_
_entity.id
_entity.type
_entity.pdbx_description
1 polymer ?
#
loop_
_entity_poly.entity_id
_entity_poly.type
_entity_poly.pdbx_seq_one_letter_code
_entity_poly.pdbx_strand_id
1 'polypeptide(L)'
;DYFPRPGKSGGAGMSNYREQKGGIRPLVCNVASFTKPVGDTPSLLTMDEVETLFHEFGHGLHGLLTKCNYLGVSGTNVVRDFVELPSQINEHWATEPEVLKMYAKHYQTGEVIPDNLIE
;
A
#
# COMPACT_ATOMS: atom_id res chain seq x y z
N ASP A 1 3.73 -6.99 6.29
CA ASP A 1 4.55 -8.13 5.87
C ASP A 1 4.88 -7.98 4.38
N TYR A 2 6.06 -7.41 4.09
CA TYR A 2 6.34 -6.91 2.74
C TYR A 2 7.22 -7.81 1.89
N PHE A 3 7.88 -8.82 2.45
CA PHE A 3 8.87 -9.59 1.73
C PHE A 3 8.47 -11.04 1.51
N PRO A 4 8.89 -11.66 0.38
CA PRO A 4 8.66 -13.07 0.12
C PRO A 4 9.44 -13.95 1.11
N ARG A 5 8.92 -15.15 1.40
CA ARG A 5 9.56 -16.20 2.18
C ARG A 5 8.98 -17.57 1.82
N PRO A 6 9.64 -18.68 2.18
CA PRO A 6 9.07 -20.01 1.98
C PRO A 6 7.68 -20.14 2.64
N GLY A 7 6.74 -20.71 1.91
CA GLY A 7 5.36 -20.89 2.37
C GLY A 7 4.45 -19.69 2.18
N LYS A 8 4.97 -18.53 1.72
CA LYS A 8 4.17 -17.36 1.39
C LYS A 8 3.82 -17.35 -0.10
N SER A 9 2.57 -17.13 -0.44
CA SER A 9 2.12 -16.92 -1.81
C SER A 9 2.64 -15.60 -2.37
N GLY A 10 2.85 -15.53 -3.70
CA GLY A 10 3.17 -14.28 -4.37
C GLY A 10 2.00 -13.30 -4.42
N GLY A 11 2.26 -12.08 -4.91
CA GLY A 11 1.29 -11.02 -5.02
C GLY A 11 1.23 -10.13 -3.77
N ALA A 12 0.19 -9.31 -3.71
CA ALA A 12 -0.06 -8.40 -2.60
C ALA A 12 -1.54 -8.40 -2.22
N GLY A 13 -1.85 -7.95 -1.02
CA GLY A 13 -3.22 -7.87 -0.54
C GLY A 13 -3.35 -7.16 0.80
N MET A 14 -4.55 -6.66 1.04
CA MET A 14 -4.98 -6.13 2.34
C MET A 14 -5.93 -7.12 3.01
N SER A 15 -5.78 -7.30 4.30
CA SER A 15 -6.66 -8.13 5.13
C SER A 15 -6.96 -7.48 6.47
N ASN A 16 -7.97 -8.01 7.14
CA ASN A 16 -8.32 -7.60 8.50
C ASN A 16 -8.11 -8.74 9.48
N TYR A 17 -7.43 -8.48 10.59
CA TYR A 17 -7.49 -9.34 11.77
C TYR A 17 -8.75 -9.07 12.60
N ARG A 18 -9.21 -7.85 12.56
CA ARG A 18 -10.48 -7.43 13.16
C ARG A 18 -11.09 -6.33 12.30
N GLU A 19 -12.33 -6.51 11.90
CA GLU A 19 -13.07 -5.50 11.15
C GLU A 19 -13.68 -4.44 12.08
N GLN A 20 -13.86 -3.24 11.57
CA GLN A 20 -14.56 -2.16 12.28
C GLN A 20 -16.05 -2.49 12.41
N LYS A 21 -16.58 -2.25 13.61
CA LYS A 21 -18.01 -2.42 13.91
C LYS A 21 -18.40 -1.47 15.04
N GLY A 22 -19.36 -0.61 14.80
CA GLY A 22 -19.79 0.37 15.80
C GLY A 22 -18.61 1.15 16.36
N GLY A 23 -18.37 1.13 17.66
CA GLY A 23 -17.27 1.77 18.34
C GLY A 23 -15.92 1.01 18.31
N ILE A 24 -15.90 -0.21 17.76
CA ILE A 24 -14.72 -1.06 17.70
C ILE A 24 -13.87 -0.67 16.49
N ARG A 25 -12.61 -0.30 16.73
CA ARG A 25 -11.69 0.04 15.63
C ARG A 25 -11.07 -1.22 15.00
N PRO A 26 -10.74 -1.18 13.70
CA PRO A 26 -10.21 -2.31 12.98
C PRO A 26 -8.74 -2.59 13.31
N LEU A 27 -8.30 -3.81 12.98
CA LEU A 27 -6.89 -4.17 12.86
C LEU A 27 -6.68 -4.67 11.43
N VAL A 28 -5.97 -3.90 10.65
CA VAL A 28 -5.69 -4.22 9.23
C VAL A 28 -4.24 -4.60 9.03
N CYS A 29 -3.96 -5.36 7.97
CA CYS A 29 -2.61 -5.67 7.54
C CYS A 29 -2.49 -5.59 6.02
N ASN A 30 -1.31 -5.20 5.56
CA ASN A 30 -0.89 -5.36 4.17
C ASN A 30 0.15 -6.47 4.09
N VAL A 31 -0.02 -7.34 3.12
CA VAL A 31 0.91 -8.43 2.81
C VAL A 31 1.35 -8.25 1.36
N ALA A 32 2.64 -8.28 1.12
CA ALA A 32 3.23 -8.12 -0.21
C ALA A 32 4.43 -9.06 -0.40
N SER A 33 4.98 -9.07 -1.60
CA SER A 33 6.17 -9.88 -1.95
C SER A 33 7.15 -9.00 -2.71
N PHE A 34 7.58 -7.91 -2.07
CA PHE A 34 8.51 -6.95 -2.65
C PHE A 34 9.94 -7.47 -2.70
N THR A 35 10.76 -6.86 -3.55
CA THR A 35 12.19 -7.16 -3.67
C THR A 35 12.87 -7.03 -2.32
N LYS A 36 13.53 -8.11 -1.89
CA LYS A 36 14.28 -8.15 -0.61
C LYS A 36 15.55 -7.31 -0.67
N PRO A 37 16.01 -6.79 0.47
CA PRO A 37 17.38 -6.29 0.57
C PRO A 37 18.38 -7.43 0.33
N VAL A 38 19.54 -7.10 -0.24
CA VAL A 38 20.61 -8.06 -0.54
C VAL A 38 21.93 -7.51 0.01
N GLY A 39 22.54 -8.24 0.95
CA GLY A 39 23.76 -7.80 1.62
C GLY A 39 23.59 -6.43 2.28
N ASP A 40 24.46 -5.50 1.97
CA ASP A 40 24.40 -4.12 2.49
C ASP A 40 23.49 -3.20 1.66
N THR A 41 22.91 -3.70 0.56
CA THR A 41 21.98 -2.95 -0.28
C THR A 41 20.57 -3.06 0.29
N PRO A 42 19.90 -1.94 0.59
CA PRO A 42 18.52 -1.97 1.08
C PRO A 42 17.55 -2.49 0.02
N SER A 43 16.31 -2.74 0.41
CA SER A 43 15.24 -3.07 -0.53
C SER A 43 15.02 -1.89 -1.47
N LEU A 44 15.41 -2.05 -2.73
CA LEU A 44 15.15 -1.08 -3.79
C LEU A 44 13.96 -1.57 -4.60
N LEU A 45 12.84 -0.88 -4.47
CA LEU A 45 11.58 -1.26 -5.11
C LEU A 45 11.55 -0.78 -6.56
N THR A 46 10.95 -1.57 -7.43
CA THR A 46 10.54 -1.09 -8.77
C THR A 46 9.37 -0.10 -8.63
N MET A 47 9.08 0.67 -9.67
CA MET A 47 7.94 1.59 -9.66
C MET A 47 6.63 0.84 -9.49
N ASP A 48 6.46 -0.30 -10.17
CA ASP A 48 5.28 -1.16 -10.01
C ASP A 48 5.09 -1.64 -8.57
N GLU A 49 6.18 -1.97 -7.87
CA GLU A 49 6.12 -2.34 -6.44
C GLU A 49 5.72 -1.15 -5.56
N VAL A 50 6.17 0.05 -5.87
CA VAL A 50 5.77 1.28 -5.17
C VAL A 50 4.29 1.56 -5.40
N GLU A 51 3.80 1.48 -6.63
CA GLU A 51 2.38 1.63 -6.93
C GLU A 51 1.54 0.59 -6.19
N THR A 52 1.99 -0.66 -6.15
CA THR A 52 1.33 -1.73 -5.38
C THR A 52 1.28 -1.38 -3.88
N LEU A 53 2.35 -0.82 -3.32
CA LEU A 53 2.36 -0.37 -1.92
C LEU A 53 1.29 0.69 -1.66
N PHE A 54 1.18 1.69 -2.54
CA PHE A 54 0.14 2.72 -2.45
C PHE A 54 -1.26 2.12 -2.62
N HIS A 55 -1.44 1.17 -3.54
CA HIS A 55 -2.70 0.45 -3.77
C HIS A 55 -3.17 -0.27 -2.50
N GLU A 56 -2.33 -1.15 -1.95
CA GLU A 56 -2.69 -1.93 -0.76
C GLU A 56 -2.89 -1.05 0.46
N PHE A 57 -2.13 0.04 0.56
CA PHE A 57 -2.35 1.02 1.62
C PHE A 57 -3.66 1.78 1.43
N GLY A 58 -4.12 1.99 0.20
CA GLY A 58 -5.44 2.54 -0.11
C GLY A 58 -6.57 1.67 0.44
N HIS A 59 -6.48 0.35 0.27
CA HIS A 59 -7.39 -0.61 0.92
C HIS A 59 -7.26 -0.54 2.44
N GLY A 60 -6.03 -0.45 2.95
CA GLY A 60 -5.77 -0.29 4.38
C GLY A 60 -6.44 0.94 4.96
N LEU A 61 -6.34 2.08 4.29
CA LEU A 61 -7.02 3.32 4.68
C LEU A 61 -8.53 3.18 4.67
N HIS A 62 -9.09 2.52 3.66
CA HIS A 62 -10.52 2.22 3.60
C HIS A 62 -10.97 1.46 4.85
N GLY A 63 -10.24 0.40 5.21
CA GLY A 63 -10.51 -0.36 6.43
C GLY A 63 -10.31 0.44 7.71
N LEU A 64 -9.23 1.22 7.80
CA LEU A 64 -8.89 2.01 8.99
C LEU A 64 -9.85 3.18 9.25
N LEU A 65 -10.30 3.84 8.18
CA LEU A 65 -11.11 5.06 8.29
C LEU A 65 -12.60 4.80 8.31
N THR A 66 -13.04 3.59 7.97
CA THR A 66 -14.46 3.24 7.95
C THR A 66 -15.11 3.47 9.32
N LYS A 67 -16.34 3.90 9.31
CA LYS A 67 -17.14 4.16 10.52
C LYS A 67 -18.57 3.74 10.26
N CYS A 68 -18.82 2.45 10.38
CA CYS A 68 -20.12 1.83 10.16
C CYS A 68 -20.65 1.21 11.45
N ASN A 69 -21.97 1.11 11.58
CA ASN A 69 -22.60 0.46 12.71
C ASN A 69 -22.63 -1.07 12.56
N TYR A 70 -22.66 -1.55 11.32
CA TYR A 70 -22.84 -2.97 10.99
C TYR A 70 -21.63 -3.53 10.27
N LEU A 71 -21.16 -4.70 10.71
CA LEU A 71 -19.98 -5.39 10.20
C LEU A 71 -20.09 -5.67 8.69
N GLY A 72 -21.25 -6.15 8.24
CA GLY A 72 -21.46 -6.59 6.85
C GLY A 72 -21.37 -5.49 5.78
N VAL A 73 -21.30 -4.22 6.19
CA VAL A 73 -21.16 -3.05 5.29
C VAL A 73 -19.98 -2.16 5.68
N SER A 74 -19.07 -2.69 6.50
CA SER A 74 -17.92 -1.97 7.04
C SER A 74 -16.69 -2.18 6.17
N GLY A 75 -15.88 -1.13 6.00
CA GLY A 75 -14.61 -1.19 5.31
C GLY A 75 -14.72 -1.73 3.88
N THR A 76 -13.94 -2.77 3.59
CA THR A 76 -13.91 -3.42 2.29
C THR A 76 -15.08 -4.35 2.01
N ASN A 77 -16.04 -4.47 2.93
CA ASN A 77 -17.31 -5.18 2.73
C ASN A 77 -18.29 -4.34 1.90
N VAL A 78 -17.93 -4.02 0.70
CA VAL A 78 -18.66 -3.22 -0.27
C VAL A 78 -18.84 -4.01 -1.57
N VAL A 79 -19.69 -3.52 -2.48
CA VAL A 79 -19.83 -4.11 -3.80
C VAL A 79 -18.47 -4.10 -4.54
N ARG A 80 -18.25 -5.14 -5.35
CA ARG A 80 -16.95 -5.41 -5.95
C ARG A 80 -16.43 -4.29 -6.86
N ASP A 81 -17.32 -3.59 -7.55
CA ASP A 81 -16.97 -2.47 -8.42
C ASP A 81 -16.54 -1.20 -7.68
N PHE A 82 -16.83 -1.12 -6.37
CA PHE A 82 -16.42 0.00 -5.53
C PHE A 82 -15.15 -0.28 -4.71
N VAL A 83 -14.84 -1.53 -4.42
CA VAL A 83 -13.74 -1.89 -3.49
C VAL A 83 -12.39 -1.37 -3.93
N GLU A 84 -12.16 -1.25 -5.25
CA GLU A 84 -10.90 -0.75 -5.82
C GLU A 84 -10.84 0.79 -5.94
N LEU A 85 -11.92 1.50 -5.67
CA LEU A 85 -11.92 2.97 -5.79
C LEU A 85 -10.88 3.63 -4.87
N PRO A 86 -10.82 3.34 -3.57
CA PRO A 86 -9.81 3.94 -2.70
C PRO A 86 -8.38 3.51 -3.03
N SER A 87 -8.18 2.26 -3.40
CA SER A 87 -6.86 1.73 -3.75
C SER A 87 -6.32 2.33 -5.03
N GLN A 88 -7.12 2.38 -6.09
CA GLN A 88 -6.72 2.95 -7.39
C GLN A 88 -6.52 4.47 -7.33
N ILE A 89 -7.33 5.19 -6.57
CA ILE A 89 -7.09 6.62 -6.32
C ILE A 89 -5.75 6.82 -5.61
N ASN A 90 -5.44 5.99 -4.62
CA ASN A 90 -4.21 6.13 -3.86
C ASN A 90 -2.96 5.85 -4.69
N GLU A 91 -3.04 4.99 -5.71
CA GLU A 91 -1.95 4.73 -6.66
C GLU A 91 -1.45 6.01 -7.36
N HIS A 92 -2.35 6.92 -7.69
CA HIS A 92 -1.99 8.17 -8.40
C HIS A 92 -0.97 9.01 -7.63
N TRP A 93 -0.98 8.95 -6.31
CA TRP A 93 -0.01 9.67 -5.49
C TRP A 93 1.42 9.15 -5.63
N ALA A 94 1.60 7.88 -6.01
CA ALA A 94 2.92 7.29 -6.16
C ALA A 94 3.75 7.98 -7.26
N THR A 95 3.10 8.43 -8.33
CA THR A 95 3.75 9.05 -9.50
C THR A 95 3.57 10.56 -9.57
N GLU A 96 2.81 11.15 -8.65
CA GLU A 96 2.65 12.60 -8.60
C GLU A 96 4.00 13.28 -8.32
N PRO A 97 4.47 14.25 -9.16
CA PRO A 97 5.80 14.84 -9.02
C PRO A 97 6.12 15.38 -7.63
N GLU A 98 5.17 16.08 -7.01
CA GLU A 98 5.36 16.62 -5.65
C GLU A 98 5.58 15.51 -4.61
N VAL A 99 4.84 14.41 -4.73
CA VAL A 99 4.96 13.24 -3.84
C VAL A 99 6.25 12.48 -4.11
N LEU A 100 6.61 12.26 -5.39
CA LEU A 100 7.88 11.64 -5.78
C LEU A 100 9.06 12.38 -5.16
N LYS A 101 9.08 13.70 -5.20
CA LYS A 101 10.14 14.52 -4.61
C LYS A 101 10.25 14.37 -3.09
N MET A 102 9.19 13.94 -2.42
CA MET A 102 9.20 13.70 -0.98
C MET A 102 9.86 12.37 -0.62
N TYR A 103 9.64 11.30 -1.38
CA TYR A 103 10.10 9.96 -1.02
C TYR A 103 11.18 9.37 -1.94
N ALA A 104 11.18 9.72 -3.23
CA ALA A 104 12.11 9.16 -4.21
C ALA A 104 13.48 9.83 -4.11
N LYS A 105 14.32 9.29 -3.23
CA LYS A 105 15.67 9.79 -2.95
C LYS A 105 16.68 8.68 -3.14
N HIS A 106 17.85 9.05 -3.65
CA HIS A 106 18.96 8.12 -3.81
C HIS A 106 19.38 7.56 -2.45
N TYR A 107 19.43 6.24 -2.32
CA TYR A 107 19.60 5.57 -1.03
C TYR A 107 20.95 5.82 -0.35
N GLN A 108 21.99 6.19 -1.10
CA GLN A 108 23.31 6.52 -0.56
C GLN A 108 23.50 8.02 -0.37
N THR A 109 23.14 8.85 -1.38
CA THR A 109 23.41 10.28 -1.37
C THR A 109 22.28 11.12 -0.78
N GLY A 110 21.05 10.60 -0.77
CA GLY A 110 19.86 11.34 -0.36
C GLY A 110 19.37 12.36 -1.38
N GLU A 111 20.01 12.43 -2.55
CA GLU A 111 19.56 13.31 -3.63
C GLU A 111 18.17 12.95 -4.12
N VAL A 112 17.35 13.97 -4.34
CA VAL A 112 16.00 13.82 -4.87
C VAL A 112 16.05 13.34 -6.33
N ILE A 113 15.07 12.54 -6.73
CA ILE A 113 14.92 12.07 -8.11
C ILE A 113 15.02 13.25 -9.10
N PRO A 114 15.83 13.15 -10.16
CA PRO A 114 15.94 14.20 -11.18
C PRO A 114 14.64 14.36 -11.98
N ASP A 115 14.32 15.60 -12.37
CA ASP A 115 13.10 15.92 -13.10
C ASP A 115 12.96 15.15 -14.43
N ASN A 116 14.07 14.83 -15.10
CA ASN A 116 14.05 14.04 -16.34
C ASN A 116 13.68 12.55 -16.14
N LEU A 117 13.54 12.09 -14.92
CA LEU A 117 13.03 10.75 -14.58
C LEU A 117 11.59 10.79 -14.06
N ILE A 118 11.01 11.98 -13.96
CA ILE A 118 9.61 12.22 -13.55
C ILE A 118 8.82 12.57 -14.82
N GLU A 119 8.54 11.58 -15.67
CA GLU A 119 7.70 11.77 -16.88
C GLU A 119 6.49 10.85 -16.84
#